data_5432a42ea9d29b5cccbfa6677570a5af
#
_entry.id   5432a42ea9d29b5cccbfa6677570a5af
#
_cell.length_a   1.000
_cell.length_b   1.000
_cell.length_c   1.000
_cell.angle_alpha   90.00
_cell.angle_beta   90.00
_cell.angle_gamma   90.00
#
_symmetry.space_group_name_H-M   'P 1'
#
loop_
_entity.id
_entity.type
_entity.pdbx_description
1 polymer ?
#
loop_
_entity_poly.entity_id
_entity_poly.type
_entity_poly.pdbx_seq_one_letter_code
_entity_poly.pdbx_strand_id
1 'polypeptide(L)'
;MKYNSSTLYNWLSGDSCSKTQLHIYAVESEEEYLELSAMIDERKGNEILESLGYHSDKVPIECVAGSEFTSYDCKLIGDFLVVEETVIVDC
;
A
#
# COMPACT_ATOMS: atom_id res chain seq x y z
N MET A 1 -12.80 10.25 -3.14
CA MET A 1 -11.34 10.21 -2.90
C MET A 1 -10.60 10.48 -4.21
N LYS A 2 -9.68 11.40 -4.20
CA LYS A 2 -8.96 11.83 -5.41
C LYS A 2 -7.48 11.57 -5.28
N TYR A 3 -6.87 10.95 -6.29
CA TYR A 3 -5.43 10.73 -6.34
C TYR A 3 -4.68 12.08 -6.35
N ASN A 4 -3.74 12.24 -5.44
CA ASN A 4 -3.01 13.49 -5.26
C ASN A 4 -1.58 13.41 -5.77
N SER A 5 -0.80 12.49 -5.21
CA SER A 5 0.62 12.39 -5.56
C SER A 5 1.19 11.03 -5.18
N SER A 6 2.42 10.78 -5.60
CA SER A 6 3.16 9.61 -5.15
C SER A 6 4.62 9.96 -4.88
N THR A 7 5.24 9.21 -3.98
CA THR A 7 6.66 9.34 -3.64
C THR A 7 7.29 7.96 -3.62
N LEU A 8 8.45 7.82 -4.25
CA LEU A 8 9.16 6.54 -4.36
C LEU A 8 10.41 6.55 -3.47
N TYR A 9 10.58 5.50 -2.68
CA TYR A 9 11.77 5.23 -1.89
C TYR A 9 12.38 3.91 -2.31
N ASN A 10 13.71 3.88 -2.45
CA ASN A 10 14.46 2.67 -2.76
C ASN A 10 15.30 2.28 -1.54
N TRP A 11 15.30 1.01 -1.22
CA TRP A 11 16.06 0.43 -0.11
C TRP A 11 16.93 -0.70 -0.62
N LEU A 12 18.17 -0.74 -0.15
CA LEU A 12 19.08 -1.86 -0.35
C LEU A 12 19.47 -2.38 1.03
N SER A 13 19.21 -3.64 1.29
CA SER A 13 19.53 -4.26 2.57
C SER A 13 19.98 -5.70 2.35
N GLY A 14 21.27 -5.94 2.52
CA GLY A 14 21.83 -7.28 2.34
C GLY A 14 21.62 -7.81 0.92
N ASP A 15 21.04 -9.01 0.84
CA ASP A 15 20.79 -9.68 -0.43
C ASP A 15 19.42 -9.36 -1.03
N SER A 16 18.66 -8.47 -0.41
CA SER A 16 17.35 -8.09 -0.89
C SER A 16 17.28 -6.61 -1.28
N CYS A 17 16.52 -6.33 -2.31
CA CYS A 17 16.23 -4.99 -2.77
C CYS A 17 14.75 -4.72 -2.54
N SER A 18 14.42 -3.60 -1.91
CA SER A 18 13.03 -3.21 -1.74
C SER A 18 12.78 -1.81 -2.26
N LYS A 19 11.59 -1.62 -2.80
CA LYS A 19 11.10 -0.32 -3.25
C LYS A 19 9.78 -0.06 -2.57
N THR A 20 9.64 1.12 -2.01
CA THR A 20 8.39 1.54 -1.37
C THR A 20 7.87 2.75 -2.11
N GLN A 21 6.64 2.66 -2.60
CA GLN A 21 5.96 3.79 -3.21
C GLN A 21 4.75 4.15 -2.36
N LEU A 22 4.66 5.41 -2.01
CA LEU A 22 3.52 5.96 -1.28
C LEU A 22 2.60 6.63 -2.27
N HIS A 23 1.38 6.13 -2.38
CA HIS A 23 0.32 6.76 -3.18
C HIS A 23 -0.58 7.55 -2.24
N ILE A 24 -0.76 8.82 -2.52
CA ILE A 24 -1.50 9.72 -1.64
C ILE A 24 -2.81 10.12 -2.31
N TYR A 25 -3.92 9.85 -1.61
CA TYR A 25 -5.26 10.20 -2.05
C TYR A 25 -5.86 11.26 -1.12
N ALA A 26 -6.42 12.32 -1.68
CA ALA A 26 -7.12 13.33 -0.91
C ALA A 26 -8.54 12.83 -0.58
N VAL A 27 -8.90 12.87 0.69
CA VAL A 27 -10.26 12.59 1.15
C VAL A 27 -11.11 13.85 0.90
N GLU A 28 -12.22 13.69 0.20
CA GLU A 28 -13.00 14.81 -0.30
C GLU A 28 -14.13 15.27 0.62
N SER A 29 -14.54 14.42 1.58
CA SER A 29 -15.61 14.74 2.51
C SER A 29 -15.40 14.11 3.87
N GLU A 30 -16.05 14.66 4.89
CA GLU A 30 -16.02 14.10 6.24
C GLU A 30 -16.68 12.72 6.29
N GLU A 31 -17.75 12.51 5.54
CA GLU A 31 -18.41 11.21 5.45
C GLU A 31 -17.48 10.13 4.92
N GLU A 32 -16.74 10.46 3.87
CA GLU A 32 -15.74 9.55 3.31
C GLU A 32 -14.63 9.26 4.32
N TYR A 33 -14.15 10.29 5.01
CA TYR A 33 -13.12 10.12 6.05
C TYR A 33 -13.60 9.17 7.15
N LEU A 34 -14.80 9.37 7.66
CA LEU A 34 -15.37 8.53 8.72
C LEU A 34 -15.55 7.08 8.27
N GLU A 35 -16.00 6.88 7.03
CA GLU A 35 -16.15 5.55 6.46
C GLU A 35 -14.79 4.84 6.34
N LEU A 36 -13.79 5.51 5.80
CA LEU A 36 -12.44 4.96 5.68
C LEU A 36 -11.82 4.67 7.05
N SER A 37 -11.99 5.57 8.01
CA SER A 37 -11.49 5.39 9.36
C SER A 37 -12.13 4.17 10.04
N ALA A 38 -13.44 4.00 9.89
CA ALA A 38 -14.15 2.83 10.42
C ALA A 38 -13.66 1.53 9.79
N MET A 39 -13.45 1.52 8.48
CA MET A 39 -12.93 0.34 7.77
C MET A 39 -11.54 -0.03 8.25
N ILE A 40 -10.66 0.94 8.45
CA ILE A 40 -9.30 0.70 8.95
C ILE A 40 -9.36 0.16 10.38
N ASP A 41 -10.19 0.72 11.25
CA ASP A 41 -10.37 0.25 12.63
C ASP A 41 -10.91 -1.18 12.69
N GLU A 42 -11.76 -1.56 11.75
CA GLU A 42 -12.30 -2.91 11.62
C GLU A 42 -11.36 -3.88 10.89
N ARG A 43 -10.15 -3.45 10.56
CA ARG A 43 -9.15 -4.22 9.82
C ARG A 43 -9.62 -4.62 8.41
N LYS A 44 -10.40 -3.76 7.78
CA LYS A 44 -10.89 -3.94 6.41
C LYS A 44 -10.08 -3.15 5.38
N GLY A 45 -8.82 -2.85 5.69
CA GLY A 45 -7.95 -2.13 4.78
C GLY A 45 -7.82 -2.79 3.40
N ASN A 46 -7.89 -4.12 3.35
CA ASN A 46 -7.83 -4.85 2.08
C ASN A 46 -9.00 -4.49 1.15
N GLU A 47 -10.19 -4.25 1.69
CA GLU A 47 -11.35 -3.85 0.90
C GLU A 47 -11.15 -2.45 0.30
N ILE A 48 -10.51 -1.55 1.04
CA ILE A 48 -10.16 -0.23 0.53
C ILE A 48 -9.16 -0.37 -0.63
N LEU A 49 -8.13 -1.17 -0.45
CA LEU A 49 -7.10 -1.41 -1.46
C LEU A 49 -7.70 -2.02 -2.72
N GLU A 50 -8.56 -3.02 -2.60
CA GLU A 50 -9.23 -3.62 -3.74
C GLU A 50 -10.11 -2.63 -4.49
N SER A 51 -10.82 -1.78 -3.78
CA SER A 51 -11.68 -0.75 -4.40
C SER A 51 -10.88 0.26 -5.21
N LEU A 52 -9.62 0.47 -4.86
CA LEU A 52 -8.70 1.35 -5.58
C LEU A 52 -7.91 0.65 -6.68
N GLY A 53 -8.07 -0.67 -6.82
CA GLY A 53 -7.39 -1.46 -7.83
C GLY A 53 -6.03 -2.03 -7.42
N TYR A 54 -5.71 -2.02 -6.13
CA TYR A 54 -4.48 -2.62 -5.64
C TYR A 54 -4.71 -4.05 -5.19
N HIS A 55 -3.90 -4.96 -5.70
CA HIS A 55 -3.96 -6.39 -5.36
C HIS A 55 -2.58 -6.85 -4.93
N SER A 56 -2.49 -7.41 -3.73
CA SER A 56 -1.24 -7.97 -3.23
C SER A 56 -0.94 -9.32 -3.86
N ASP A 57 0.30 -9.53 -4.25
CA ASP A 57 0.78 -10.83 -4.68
C ASP A 57 0.85 -11.76 -3.46
N LYS A 58 0.55 -13.02 -3.69
CA LYS A 58 0.73 -14.03 -2.65
C LYS A 58 2.20 -14.36 -2.53
N VAL A 59 2.69 -14.43 -1.30
CA VAL A 59 4.06 -14.87 -1.05
C VAL A 59 4.17 -16.35 -1.42
N PRO A 60 5.06 -16.74 -2.37
CA PRO A 60 5.29 -18.14 -2.66
C PRO A 60 5.85 -18.87 -1.43
N ILE A 61 5.52 -20.16 -1.32
CA ILE A 61 6.03 -20.99 -0.22
C ILE A 61 7.55 -21.15 -0.32
N GLU A 62 8.08 -21.12 -1.53
CA GLU A 62 9.51 -21.17 -1.80
C GLU A 62 9.96 -19.87 -2.45
N CYS A 63 10.92 -19.19 -1.80
CA CYS A 63 11.55 -18.02 -2.38
C CYS A 63 12.60 -18.47 -3.38
N VAL A 64 12.36 -18.20 -4.65
CA VAL A 64 13.31 -18.45 -5.72
C VAL A 64 14.06 -17.15 -6.02
N ALA A 65 15.36 -17.22 -6.27
CA ALA A 65 16.16 -16.06 -6.63
C ALA A 65 15.53 -15.33 -7.82
N GLY A 66 15.40 -14.01 -7.71
CA GLY A 66 14.72 -13.16 -8.69
C GLY A 66 13.20 -13.07 -8.51
N SER A 67 12.64 -13.70 -7.48
CA SER A 67 11.21 -13.57 -7.18
C SER A 67 10.89 -12.15 -6.70
N GLU A 68 9.74 -11.65 -7.14
CA GLU A 68 9.23 -10.35 -6.77
C GLU A 68 7.93 -10.50 -5.99
N PHE A 69 7.84 -9.80 -4.88
CA PHE A 69 6.63 -9.74 -4.06
C PHE A 69 6.14 -8.30 -3.97
N THR A 70 4.84 -8.12 -4.12
CA THR A 70 4.21 -6.82 -3.94
C THR A 70 3.21 -6.91 -2.80
N SER A 71 3.34 -6.01 -1.84
CA SER A 71 2.38 -5.89 -0.74
C SER A 71 1.87 -4.47 -0.64
N TYR A 72 0.65 -4.32 -0.15
CA TYR A 72 0.01 -3.03 0.02
C TYR A 72 -0.52 -2.88 1.43
N ASP A 73 -0.42 -1.67 1.95
CA ASP A 73 -1.04 -1.29 3.21
C ASP A 73 -1.63 0.11 3.06
N CYS A 74 -2.60 0.46 3.87
CA CYS A 74 -3.20 1.78 3.82
C CYS A 74 -3.42 2.34 5.21
N LYS A 75 -3.31 3.67 5.33
CA LYS A 75 -3.52 4.39 6.57
C LYS A 75 -4.04 5.80 6.29
N LEU A 76 -4.71 6.37 7.26
CA LEU A 76 -5.14 7.77 7.20
C LEU A 76 -4.13 8.65 7.92
N ILE A 77 -3.68 9.70 7.24
CA ILE A 77 -2.80 10.71 7.80
C ILE A 77 -3.43 12.08 7.49
N GLY A 78 -3.97 12.75 8.51
CA GLY A 78 -4.72 13.97 8.29
C GLY A 78 -5.91 13.72 7.36
N ASP A 79 -6.06 14.52 6.34
CA ASP A 79 -7.13 14.40 5.35
C ASP A 79 -6.74 13.55 4.14
N PHE A 80 -5.73 12.69 4.30
CA PHE A 80 -5.21 11.87 3.20
C PHE A 80 -5.25 10.40 3.54
N LEU A 81 -5.60 9.59 2.54
CA LEU A 81 -5.38 8.16 2.58
C LEU A 81 -4.04 7.88 1.90
N VAL A 82 -3.15 7.23 2.61
CA VAL A 82 -1.83 6.86 2.08
C VAL A 82 -1.80 5.36 1.86
N VAL A 83 -1.56 4.97 0.61
CA VAL A 83 -1.36 3.57 0.23
C VAL A 83 0.14 3.32 0.09
N GLU A 84 0.65 2.43 0.90
CA GLU A 84 2.06 2.03 0.85
C GLU A 84 2.19 0.76 0.02
N GLU A 85 2.84 0.90 -1.13
CA GLU A 85 3.17 -0.22 -2.01
C GLU A 85 4.61 -0.61 -1.77
N THR A 86 4.84 -1.85 -1.36
CA THR A 86 6.19 -2.37 -1.13
C THR A 86 6.46 -3.50 -2.10
N VAL A 87 7.51 -3.35 -2.88
CA VAL A 87 7.99 -4.38 -3.80
C VAL A 87 9.33 -4.87 -3.28
N ILE A 88 9.42 -6.16 -3.00
CA ILE A 88 10.63 -6.82 -2.53
C ILE A 88 11.10 -7.76 -3.62
N VAL A 89 12.35 -7.58 -4.04
CA VAL A 89 12.99 -8.44 -5.03
C VAL A 89 14.11 -9.18 -4.34
N ASP A 90 14.13 -10.49 -4.49
CA ASP A 90 15.22 -11.33 -4.01
C ASP A 90 16.39 -11.21 -4.99
N CYS A 91 17.47 -10.64 -4.50
CA CYS A 91 18.67 -10.37 -5.31
C CYS A 91 19.66 -11.55 -5.28
#